data_f28ae3af37e73d0afade64e1962192c3
#
_entry.id   f28ae3af37e73d0afade64e1962192c3
#
_cell.length_a   1.000
_cell.length_b   1.000
_cell.length_c   1.000
_cell.angle_alpha   90.00
_cell.angle_beta   90.00
_cell.angle_gamma   90.00
#
_symmetry.space_group_name_H-M   'P 1'
#
loop_
_entity.id
_entity.type
_entity.pdbx_description
1 polymer ?
#
loop_
_entity_poly.entity_id
_entity_poly.type
_entity_poly.pdbx_seq_one_letter_code
_entity_poly.pdbx_strand_id
1 'polypeptide(L)'
;KNIIHTKGSSLKKGLLFLLLSIPIMRRILLSCILLSATCILKAQDACLNDVVNTLKDRISLSGYAQVGYTYDDAGEGTSNTFDIKRVIFMARGKITDKWSAYFMYSFANTGKILEAYTEYRFLPQLTARIGQFKTMYTIENPMSPCFVELINCYSQAVNYLAGINGSDPLYGSASGRDMGLLIYGDLFDSLMTYNLAIMN
;
A
#
# COMPACT_ATOMS: atom_id res chain seq x y z
N LYS A 1 15.73 22.52 -52.27
CA LYS A 1 14.37 22.31 -51.73
C LYS A 1 13.52 21.53 -52.72
N ASN A 2 13.75 20.26 -53.06
CA ASN A 2 12.85 19.41 -53.86
C ASN A 2 13.39 17.98 -54.03
N ILE A 3 13.88 17.33 -52.94
CA ILE A 3 14.36 15.94 -53.03
C ILE A 3 13.60 14.98 -52.06
N ILE A 4 12.74 15.49 -51.20
CA ILE A 4 12.07 14.63 -50.19
C ILE A 4 10.67 14.13 -50.66
N HIS A 5 10.08 14.71 -51.67
CA HIS A 5 8.70 14.35 -52.06
C HIS A 5 8.58 13.17 -53.03
N THR A 6 9.67 12.73 -53.66
CA THR A 6 9.65 11.64 -54.68
C THR A 6 9.87 10.24 -54.10
N LYS A 7 10.46 10.09 -52.90
CA LYS A 7 10.70 8.77 -52.29
C LYS A 7 9.46 8.13 -51.70
N GLY A 8 8.50 8.93 -51.20
CA GLY A 8 7.28 8.40 -50.59
C GLY A 8 6.27 7.80 -51.58
N SER A 9 6.22 8.34 -52.81
CA SER A 9 5.30 7.85 -53.84
C SER A 9 5.77 6.54 -54.49
N SER A 10 7.10 6.34 -54.60
CA SER A 10 7.67 5.13 -55.12
C SER A 10 7.54 3.93 -54.20
N LEU A 11 7.67 4.15 -52.88
CA LEU A 11 7.45 3.09 -51.86
C LEU A 11 6.01 2.62 -51.82
N LYS A 12 5.03 3.54 -51.89
CA LYS A 12 3.61 3.22 -51.93
C LYS A 12 3.22 2.44 -53.18
N LYS A 13 3.82 2.79 -54.36
CA LYS A 13 3.58 2.05 -55.61
C LYS A 13 4.20 0.67 -55.60
N GLY A 14 5.40 0.49 -55.03
CA GLY A 14 6.05 -0.81 -54.85
C GLY A 14 5.26 -1.74 -53.92
N LEU A 15 4.79 -1.21 -52.80
CA LEU A 15 3.97 -1.98 -51.85
C LEU A 15 2.60 -2.37 -52.44
N LEU A 16 1.98 -1.48 -53.22
CA LEU A 16 0.74 -1.76 -53.92
C LEU A 16 0.92 -2.83 -55.01
N PHE A 17 2.06 -2.82 -55.71
CA PHE A 17 2.36 -3.83 -56.75
C PHE A 17 2.67 -5.20 -56.17
N LEU A 18 3.32 -5.26 -55.01
CA LEU A 18 3.55 -6.51 -54.26
C LEU A 18 2.23 -7.11 -53.75
N LEU A 19 1.30 -6.27 -53.31
CA LEU A 19 -0.04 -6.71 -52.90
C LEU A 19 -0.90 -7.20 -54.07
N LEU A 20 -0.72 -6.68 -55.28
CA LEU A 20 -1.46 -7.10 -56.49
C LEU A 20 -0.97 -8.43 -57.07
N SER A 21 0.29 -8.84 -56.85
CA SER A 21 0.86 -10.07 -57.34
C SER A 21 0.58 -11.32 -56.51
N ILE A 22 -0.03 -11.16 -55.34
CA ILE A 22 -0.36 -12.25 -54.42
C ILE A 22 -1.72 -12.86 -54.84
N PRO A 23 -1.83 -14.18 -55.05
CA PRO A 23 -3.12 -14.82 -55.40
C PRO A 23 -4.18 -14.53 -54.34
N ILE A 24 -5.42 -14.33 -54.77
CA ILE A 24 -6.54 -13.83 -53.94
C ILE A 24 -6.67 -14.59 -52.60
N MET A 25 -6.37 -15.88 -52.61
CA MET A 25 -6.41 -16.74 -51.44
C MET A 25 -5.38 -16.33 -50.37
N ARG A 26 -4.19 -15.90 -50.76
CA ARG A 26 -3.15 -15.38 -49.85
C ARG A 26 -3.52 -14.02 -49.29
N ARG A 27 -4.22 -13.17 -50.05
CA ARG A 27 -4.71 -11.85 -49.56
C ARG A 27 -5.76 -12.04 -48.48
N ILE A 28 -6.70 -12.99 -48.66
CA ILE A 28 -7.72 -13.31 -47.64
C ILE A 28 -7.04 -13.86 -46.38
N LEU A 29 -6.06 -14.74 -46.52
CA LEU A 29 -5.34 -15.31 -45.38
C LEU A 29 -4.57 -14.21 -44.59
N LEU A 30 -3.87 -13.31 -45.29
CA LEU A 30 -3.16 -12.19 -44.68
C LEU A 30 -4.10 -11.20 -44.00
N SER A 31 -5.27 -10.90 -44.58
CA SER A 31 -6.26 -10.03 -43.95
C SER A 31 -6.88 -10.68 -42.70
N CYS A 32 -7.14 -11.99 -42.71
CA CYS A 32 -7.62 -12.72 -41.54
C CYS A 32 -6.59 -12.74 -40.40
N ILE A 33 -5.31 -12.94 -40.74
CA ILE A 33 -4.21 -12.90 -39.74
C ILE A 33 -4.08 -11.49 -39.15
N LEU A 34 -4.16 -10.44 -39.98
CA LEU A 34 -4.12 -9.07 -39.47
C LEU A 34 -5.33 -8.74 -38.56
N LEU A 35 -6.53 -9.17 -38.96
CA LEU A 35 -7.73 -8.99 -38.15
C LEU A 35 -7.66 -9.75 -36.82
N SER A 36 -7.18 -11.00 -36.84
CA SER A 36 -6.99 -11.77 -35.62
C SER A 36 -5.95 -11.15 -34.68
N ALA A 37 -4.86 -10.62 -35.20
CA ALA A 37 -3.84 -9.93 -34.41
C ALA A 37 -4.40 -8.67 -33.72
N THR A 38 -5.24 -7.89 -34.41
CA THR A 38 -5.89 -6.70 -33.81
C THR A 38 -6.93 -7.06 -32.76
N CYS A 39 -7.64 -8.17 -32.91
CA CYS A 39 -8.57 -8.67 -31.90
C CYS A 39 -7.85 -9.15 -30.64
N ILE A 40 -6.70 -9.82 -30.77
CA ILE A 40 -5.91 -10.28 -29.64
C ILE A 40 -5.36 -9.10 -28.84
N LEU A 41 -4.86 -8.06 -29.51
CA LEU A 41 -4.35 -6.85 -28.85
C LEU A 41 -5.45 -6.13 -28.05
N LYS A 42 -6.64 -5.96 -28.62
CA LYS A 42 -7.78 -5.35 -27.91
C LYS A 42 -8.29 -6.20 -26.75
N ALA A 43 -8.25 -7.51 -26.86
CA ALA A 43 -8.62 -8.40 -25.77
C ALA A 43 -7.64 -8.35 -24.60
N GLN A 44 -6.34 -8.17 -24.86
CA GLN A 44 -5.32 -7.96 -23.83
C GLN A 44 -5.53 -6.66 -23.08
N ASP A 45 -5.80 -5.55 -23.77
CA ASP A 45 -6.04 -4.25 -23.15
C ASP A 45 -7.30 -4.26 -22.27
N ALA A 46 -8.39 -4.91 -22.70
CA ALA A 46 -9.62 -5.05 -21.93
C ALA A 46 -9.39 -5.89 -20.66
N CYS A 47 -8.67 -6.99 -20.74
CA CYS A 47 -8.31 -7.83 -19.60
C CYS A 47 -7.41 -7.08 -18.59
N LEU A 48 -6.43 -6.33 -19.09
CA LEU A 48 -5.53 -5.56 -18.25
C LEU A 48 -6.27 -4.42 -17.50
N ASN A 49 -7.17 -3.73 -18.16
CA ASN A 49 -7.99 -2.69 -17.55
C ASN A 49 -8.95 -3.25 -16.48
N ASP A 50 -9.51 -4.43 -16.69
CA ASP A 50 -10.38 -5.08 -15.72
C ASP A 50 -9.60 -5.53 -14.49
N VAL A 51 -8.40 -6.09 -14.67
CA VAL A 51 -7.48 -6.42 -13.59
C VAL A 51 -7.04 -5.17 -12.82
N VAL A 52 -6.68 -4.09 -13.50
CA VAL A 52 -6.26 -2.83 -12.87
C VAL A 52 -7.40 -2.20 -12.07
N ASN A 53 -8.62 -2.21 -12.59
CA ASN A 53 -9.79 -1.70 -11.87
C ASN A 53 -10.10 -2.56 -10.64
N THR A 54 -10.07 -3.87 -10.76
CA THR A 54 -10.24 -4.80 -9.64
C THR A 54 -9.18 -4.59 -8.56
N LEU A 55 -7.92 -4.34 -8.96
CA LEU A 55 -6.85 -4.05 -8.02
C LEU A 55 -7.03 -2.70 -7.32
N LYS A 56 -7.47 -1.66 -8.03
CA LYS A 56 -7.77 -0.35 -7.42
C LYS A 56 -8.86 -0.42 -6.37
N ASP A 57 -9.89 -1.23 -6.60
CA ASP A 57 -10.99 -1.40 -5.65
C ASP A 57 -10.61 -2.25 -4.44
N ARG A 58 -9.63 -3.14 -4.59
CA ARG A 58 -9.23 -4.08 -3.55
C ARG A 58 -7.97 -3.69 -2.79
N ILE A 59 -7.07 -2.89 -3.39
CA ILE A 59 -5.80 -2.50 -2.77
C ILE A 59 -5.78 -1.00 -2.56
N SER A 60 -5.61 -0.59 -1.31
CA SER A 60 -5.39 0.81 -0.92
C SER A 60 -3.94 0.97 -0.47
N LEU A 61 -3.21 1.86 -1.14
CA LEU A 61 -1.87 2.26 -0.79
C LEU A 61 -1.91 3.67 -0.23
N SER A 62 -1.22 3.90 0.88
CA SER A 62 -1.10 5.20 1.53
C SER A 62 0.25 5.33 2.21
N GLY A 63 0.60 6.54 2.60
CA GLY A 63 1.82 6.80 3.32
C GLY A 63 1.94 8.25 3.73
N TYR A 64 2.88 8.52 4.61
CA TYR A 64 3.22 9.88 5.03
C TYR A 64 4.68 9.97 5.42
N ALA A 65 5.21 11.19 5.31
CA ALA A 65 6.53 11.55 5.84
C ALA A 65 6.36 12.67 6.86
N GLN A 66 7.10 12.58 7.97
CA GLN A 66 7.15 13.60 9.02
C GLN A 66 8.59 14.05 9.19
N VAL A 67 8.81 15.35 8.98
CA VAL A 67 10.10 16.02 9.18
C VAL A 67 9.98 16.88 10.41
N GLY A 68 11.00 16.88 11.26
CA GLY A 68 11.08 17.68 12.45
C GLY A 68 12.29 18.61 12.39
N TYR A 69 12.20 19.73 13.10
CA TYR A 69 13.32 20.57 13.46
C TYR A 69 13.41 20.59 14.98
N THR A 70 14.58 20.26 15.52
CA THR A 70 14.85 20.27 16.95
C THR A 70 15.88 21.35 17.23
N TYR A 71 15.53 22.22 18.15
CA TYR A 71 16.43 23.18 18.75
C TYR A 71 16.69 22.76 20.20
N ASP A 72 17.94 22.55 20.57
CA ASP A 72 18.33 22.19 21.93
C ASP A 72 19.35 23.20 22.44
N ASP A 73 19.00 23.83 23.56
CA ASP A 73 19.82 24.82 24.27
C ASP A 73 20.24 24.29 25.65
N ALA A 74 19.99 23.04 25.97
CA ALA A 74 20.31 22.40 27.23
C ALA A 74 21.69 21.74 27.18
N GLY A 75 22.78 22.52 27.40
CA GLY A 75 24.11 21.93 27.48
C GLY A 75 25.24 22.87 27.05
N GLU A 76 26.45 22.34 26.91
CA GLU A 76 27.65 23.12 26.53
C GLU A 76 27.68 23.55 25.04
N GLY A 77 26.57 23.54 24.35
CA GLY A 77 26.44 24.00 22.97
C GLY A 77 25.02 23.95 22.44
N THR A 78 24.61 25.00 21.75
CA THR A 78 23.34 25.04 21.01
C THR A 78 23.38 24.09 19.83
N SER A 79 22.46 23.16 19.74
CA SER A 79 22.34 22.27 18.57
C SER A 79 21.03 22.49 17.80
N ASN A 80 21.17 22.59 16.49
CA ASN A 80 20.05 22.75 15.57
C ASN A 80 20.07 21.59 14.59
N THR A 81 19.00 20.83 14.52
CA THR A 81 18.96 19.64 13.64
C THR A 81 17.61 19.52 12.97
N PHE A 82 17.65 19.33 11.63
CA PHE A 82 16.52 18.81 10.88
C PHE A 82 16.62 17.30 10.86
N ASP A 83 15.55 16.61 11.20
CA ASP A 83 15.50 15.16 11.16
C ASP A 83 14.22 14.65 10.49
N ILE A 84 14.33 13.47 9.92
CA ILE A 84 13.18 12.73 9.39
C ILE A 84 12.66 11.84 10.52
N LYS A 85 11.57 12.26 11.15
CA LYS A 85 10.96 11.50 12.26
C LYS A 85 10.36 10.20 11.79
N ARG A 86 9.62 10.22 10.67
CA ARG A 86 8.90 9.05 10.13
C ARG A 86 8.77 9.14 8.63
N VAL A 87 8.94 8.01 7.96
CA VAL A 87 8.53 7.80 6.57
C VAL A 87 7.81 6.47 6.56
N ILE A 88 6.49 6.51 6.44
CA ILE A 88 5.62 5.34 6.61
C ILE A 88 4.94 5.04 5.29
N PHE A 89 4.96 3.77 4.93
CA PHE A 89 4.20 3.20 3.83
C PHE A 89 3.18 2.21 4.38
N MET A 90 1.96 2.27 3.89
CA MET A 90 0.86 1.43 4.29
C MET A 90 0.18 0.83 3.07
N ALA A 91 -0.09 -0.47 3.13
CA ALA A 91 -0.85 -1.19 2.13
C ALA A 91 -1.99 -1.96 2.82
N ARG A 92 -3.20 -1.79 2.32
CA ARG A 92 -4.37 -2.55 2.75
C ARG A 92 -4.95 -3.30 1.56
N GLY A 93 -5.14 -4.61 1.70
CA GLY A 93 -5.74 -5.46 0.69
C GLY A 93 -7.06 -6.05 1.18
N LYS A 94 -8.13 -5.91 0.40
CA LYS A 94 -9.40 -6.63 0.62
C LYS A 94 -9.37 -7.93 -0.18
N ILE A 95 -9.18 -9.06 0.50
CA ILE A 95 -9.17 -10.39 -0.13
C ILE A 95 -10.61 -10.78 -0.47
N THR A 96 -11.51 -10.59 0.49
CA THR A 96 -12.97 -10.69 0.32
C THR A 96 -13.63 -9.55 1.10
N ASP A 97 -14.96 -9.45 1.07
CA ASP A 97 -15.70 -8.44 1.84
C ASP A 97 -15.55 -8.62 3.37
N LYS A 98 -15.19 -9.83 3.79
CA LYS A 98 -14.98 -10.18 5.20
C LYS A 98 -13.53 -10.36 5.58
N TRP A 99 -12.63 -10.53 4.61
CA TRP A 99 -11.24 -10.85 4.84
C TRP A 99 -10.35 -9.76 4.27
N SER A 100 -9.54 -9.12 5.11
CA SER A 100 -8.56 -8.11 4.72
C SER A 100 -7.18 -8.42 5.29
N ALA A 101 -6.16 -7.87 4.63
CA ALA A 101 -4.79 -7.90 5.07
C ALA A 101 -4.25 -6.46 5.15
N TYR A 102 -3.36 -6.23 6.08
CA TYR A 102 -2.73 -4.93 6.29
C TYR A 102 -1.21 -5.08 6.46
N PHE A 103 -0.49 -4.16 5.86
CA PHE A 103 0.96 -4.08 5.95
C PHE A 103 1.40 -2.64 6.15
N MET A 104 2.30 -2.40 7.10
CA MET A 104 2.89 -1.09 7.38
C MET A 104 4.39 -1.22 7.53
N TYR A 105 5.13 -0.39 6.81
CA TYR A 105 6.59 -0.35 6.82
C TYR A 105 7.10 1.05 7.13
N SER A 106 8.12 1.14 7.97
CA SER A 106 8.86 2.37 8.23
C SER A 106 10.16 2.37 7.46
N PHE A 107 10.40 3.39 6.65
CA PHE A 107 11.67 3.61 5.95
C PHE A 107 12.64 4.46 6.77
N ALA A 108 12.20 5.08 7.87
CA ALA A 108 13.07 5.88 8.71
C ALA A 108 14.06 5.00 9.47
N ASN A 109 15.28 5.52 9.71
CA ASN A 109 16.38 4.83 10.37
C ASN A 109 16.78 3.54 9.66
N THR A 110 16.74 2.40 10.37
CA THR A 110 17.16 1.09 9.85
C THR A 110 16.12 0.40 8.99
N GLY A 111 14.94 0.99 8.85
CA GLY A 111 13.81 0.36 8.17
C GLY A 111 13.27 -0.86 8.92
N LYS A 112 11.97 -0.92 9.17
CA LYS A 112 11.35 -2.07 9.84
C LYS A 112 9.88 -2.24 9.48
N ILE A 113 9.42 -3.49 9.54
CA ILE A 113 8.01 -3.80 9.50
C ILE A 113 7.40 -3.34 10.82
N LEU A 114 6.40 -2.46 10.73
CA LEU A 114 5.67 -2.00 11.90
C LEU A 114 4.45 -2.89 12.16
N GLU A 115 3.65 -3.12 11.14
CA GLU A 115 2.44 -3.95 11.27
C GLU A 115 2.32 -4.86 10.05
N ALA A 116 1.98 -6.12 10.31
CA ALA A 116 1.69 -7.11 9.29
C ALA A 116 0.66 -8.06 9.87
N TYR A 117 -0.60 -7.90 9.50
CA TYR A 117 -1.66 -8.73 10.03
C TYR A 117 -2.73 -9.01 8.98
N THR A 118 -3.52 -10.03 9.25
CA THR A 118 -4.76 -10.31 8.53
C THR A 118 -5.92 -10.30 9.50
N GLU A 119 -7.08 -9.87 9.04
CA GLU A 119 -8.29 -9.83 9.85
C GLU A 119 -9.47 -10.41 9.09
N TYR A 120 -10.30 -11.14 9.83
CA TYR A 120 -11.51 -11.74 9.32
C TYR A 120 -12.72 -11.31 10.18
N ARG A 121 -13.72 -10.73 9.50
CA ARG A 121 -14.97 -10.29 10.13
C ARG A 121 -15.99 -11.42 10.06
N PHE A 122 -16.21 -12.09 11.18
CA PHE A 122 -17.23 -13.13 11.28
C PHE A 122 -18.63 -12.51 11.30
N LEU A 123 -18.80 -11.50 12.16
CA LEU A 123 -20.03 -10.73 12.35
C LEU A 123 -19.67 -9.23 12.44
N PRO A 124 -20.64 -8.32 12.31
CA PRO A 124 -20.37 -6.89 12.54
C PRO A 124 -19.77 -6.62 13.92
N GLN A 125 -20.14 -7.43 14.93
CA GLN A 125 -19.69 -7.31 16.31
C GLN A 125 -18.48 -8.18 16.64
N LEU A 126 -17.98 -9.03 15.71
CA LEU A 126 -16.92 -9.99 15.98
C LEU A 126 -15.92 -10.03 14.83
N THR A 127 -14.74 -9.49 15.07
CA THR A 127 -13.61 -9.54 14.14
C THR A 127 -12.41 -10.17 14.84
N ALA A 128 -11.74 -11.09 14.17
CA ALA A 128 -10.47 -11.65 14.62
C ALA A 128 -9.32 -11.13 13.76
N ARG A 129 -8.23 -10.75 14.38
CA ARG A 129 -6.98 -10.29 13.76
C ARG A 129 -5.83 -11.14 14.25
N ILE A 130 -4.96 -11.57 13.34
CA ILE A 130 -3.74 -12.31 13.65
C ILE A 130 -2.55 -11.69 12.93
N GLY A 131 -1.43 -11.58 13.62
CA GLY A 131 -0.18 -11.02 13.10
C GLY A 131 0.45 -10.04 14.05
N GLN A 132 1.28 -9.15 13.52
CA GLN A 132 1.92 -8.07 14.28
C GLN A 132 1.10 -6.79 14.17
N PHE A 133 0.68 -6.24 15.30
CA PHE A 133 -0.13 -5.02 15.36
C PHE A 133 0.13 -4.26 16.67
N LYS A 134 -0.41 -3.04 16.78
CA LYS A 134 -0.32 -2.24 18.01
C LYS A 134 -1.04 -2.90 19.16
N THR A 135 -0.42 -2.91 20.34
CA THR A 135 -1.06 -3.37 21.57
C THR A 135 -2.22 -2.43 21.93
N MET A 136 -3.36 -3.02 22.30
CA MET A 136 -4.58 -2.28 22.63
C MET A 136 -4.63 -1.89 24.12
N TYR A 137 -3.47 -1.72 24.74
CA TYR A 137 -3.34 -1.49 26.18
C TYR A 137 -3.78 -0.08 26.61
N THR A 138 -3.54 0.93 25.75
CA THR A 138 -3.88 2.32 26.05
C THR A 138 -4.75 2.91 24.94
N ILE A 139 -5.38 4.05 25.21
CA ILE A 139 -6.14 4.79 24.18
C ILE A 139 -5.18 5.42 23.15
N GLU A 140 -4.02 5.92 23.60
CA GLU A 140 -3.08 6.64 22.73
C GLU A 140 -2.32 5.71 21.79
N ASN A 141 -1.94 4.51 22.23
CA ASN A 141 -1.10 3.62 21.42
C ASN A 141 -1.76 3.20 20.08
N PRO A 142 -3.05 2.81 20.04
CA PRO A 142 -3.73 2.51 18.79
C PRO A 142 -3.89 3.72 17.85
N MET A 143 -3.88 4.94 18.39
CA MET A 143 -4.04 6.14 17.58
C MET A 143 -2.90 6.31 16.57
N SER A 144 -3.24 6.80 15.38
CA SER A 144 -2.21 7.15 14.39
C SER A 144 -1.52 8.45 14.80
N PRO A 145 -0.20 8.53 14.70
CA PRO A 145 0.54 9.77 14.95
C PRO A 145 0.08 10.97 14.13
N CYS A 146 -0.60 10.75 13.00
CA CYS A 146 -1.15 11.81 12.17
C CYS A 146 -2.37 12.52 12.80
N PHE A 147 -3.02 11.89 13.79
CA PHE A 147 -4.19 12.44 14.48
C PHE A 147 -3.87 13.01 15.85
N VAL A 148 -2.61 12.90 16.28
CA VAL A 148 -2.14 13.42 17.55
C VAL A 148 -1.46 14.78 17.33
N GLU A 149 -1.88 15.80 18.05
CA GLU A 149 -1.39 17.16 17.89
C GLU A 149 0.07 17.34 18.36
N LEU A 150 0.51 16.49 19.28
CA LEU A 150 1.86 16.55 19.82
C LEU A 150 2.86 15.81 18.95
N ILE A 151 4.02 16.42 18.69
CA ILE A 151 5.11 15.85 17.87
C ILE A 151 5.59 14.50 18.43
N ASN A 152 5.65 14.36 19.74
CA ASN A 152 6.09 13.14 20.42
C ASN A 152 4.99 12.07 20.51
N CYS A 153 3.77 12.38 20.13
CA CYS A 153 2.61 11.51 19.95
C CYS A 153 2.10 10.78 21.20
N TYR A 154 2.94 10.51 22.19
CA TYR A 154 2.60 9.68 23.32
C TYR A 154 3.03 10.34 24.64
N SER A 155 2.21 10.18 25.67
CA SER A 155 2.58 10.55 27.03
C SER A 155 3.76 9.70 27.52
N GLN A 156 4.48 10.19 28.53
CA GLN A 156 5.57 9.40 29.14
C GLN A 156 5.08 8.09 29.72
N ALA A 157 3.88 8.08 30.29
CA ALA A 157 3.26 6.86 30.81
C ALA A 157 3.02 5.81 29.71
N VAL A 158 2.49 6.22 28.58
CA VAL A 158 2.28 5.31 27.44
C VAL A 158 3.60 4.86 26.81
N ASN A 159 4.57 5.74 26.68
CA ASN A 159 5.92 5.40 26.23
C ASN A 159 6.56 4.31 27.11
N TYR A 160 6.36 4.39 28.40
CA TYR A 160 6.88 3.42 29.36
C TYR A 160 6.08 2.13 29.35
N LEU A 161 4.74 2.20 29.48
CA LEU A 161 3.87 1.03 29.65
C LEU A 161 3.64 0.24 28.35
N ALA A 162 3.68 0.89 27.20
CA ALA A 162 3.52 0.22 25.91
C ALA A 162 4.85 -0.16 25.23
N GLY A 163 5.98 0.01 25.91
CA GLY A 163 7.31 -0.35 25.41
C GLY A 163 7.70 0.39 24.12
N ILE A 164 7.19 1.61 23.89
CA ILE A 164 7.41 2.36 22.65
C ILE A 164 8.89 2.70 22.48
N ASN A 165 9.59 3.01 23.55
CA ASN A 165 11.01 3.33 23.55
C ASN A 165 11.92 2.11 23.82
N GLY A 166 11.37 0.90 23.76
CA GLY A 166 12.14 -0.34 23.91
C GLY A 166 12.62 -0.65 25.32
N SER A 167 12.10 0.07 26.33
CA SER A 167 12.55 -0.07 27.72
C SER A 167 11.51 -0.75 28.64
N ASP A 168 10.46 -1.30 28.09
CA ASP A 168 9.43 -1.93 28.91
C ASP A 168 9.78 -3.39 29.22
N PRO A 169 9.97 -3.73 30.50
CA PRO A 169 10.21 -5.12 30.91
C PRO A 169 8.96 -6.01 30.81
N LEU A 170 7.76 -5.45 30.69
CA LEU A 170 6.52 -6.23 30.65
C LEU A 170 6.13 -6.65 29.23
N TYR A 171 6.35 -5.80 28.24
CA TYR A 171 5.91 -6.06 26.87
C TYR A 171 7.04 -6.36 25.90
N GLY A 172 8.29 -6.14 26.26
CA GLY A 172 9.47 -6.56 25.48
C GLY A 172 9.53 -6.09 24.02
N SER A 173 8.47 -5.49 23.54
CA SER A 173 8.29 -5.19 22.14
C SER A 173 8.69 -3.76 21.80
N ALA A 174 9.43 -3.63 20.75
CA ALA A 174 9.79 -2.34 20.23
C ALA A 174 8.59 -1.62 19.60
N SER A 175 8.34 -0.38 20.01
CA SER A 175 7.40 0.53 19.36
C SER A 175 5.91 0.26 19.63
N GLY A 176 5.56 -0.30 20.79
CA GLY A 176 4.17 -0.53 21.20
C GLY A 176 3.40 -1.52 20.32
N ARG A 177 4.11 -2.46 19.72
CA ARG A 177 3.56 -3.49 18.82
C ARG A 177 4.04 -4.85 19.23
N ASP A 178 3.17 -5.85 19.03
CA ASP A 178 3.55 -7.23 19.29
C ASP A 178 2.81 -8.18 18.35
N MET A 179 3.27 -9.42 18.30
CA MET A 179 2.64 -10.49 17.52
C MET A 179 1.63 -11.23 18.36
N GLY A 180 0.43 -11.44 17.81
CA GLY A 180 -0.61 -12.15 18.57
C GLY A 180 -1.91 -12.32 17.82
N LEU A 181 -2.92 -12.70 18.61
CA LEU A 181 -4.32 -12.81 18.21
C LEU A 181 -5.14 -11.78 18.95
N LEU A 182 -5.94 -11.00 18.23
CA LEU A 182 -6.88 -10.03 18.77
C LEU A 182 -8.29 -10.38 18.31
N ILE A 183 -9.22 -10.41 19.24
CA ILE A 183 -10.66 -10.47 18.99
C ILE A 183 -11.26 -9.15 19.44
N TYR A 184 -12.01 -8.49 18.58
CA TYR A 184 -12.59 -7.18 18.86
C TYR A 184 -13.91 -6.96 18.15
N GLY A 185 -14.67 -6.01 18.64
CA GLY A 185 -15.92 -5.61 18.03
C GLY A 185 -16.66 -4.55 18.82
N ASP A 186 -17.76 -4.09 18.24
CA ASP A 186 -18.64 -3.09 18.81
C ASP A 186 -19.96 -3.74 19.21
N LEU A 187 -20.42 -3.45 20.41
CA LEU A 187 -21.67 -3.92 20.98
C LEU A 187 -22.62 -2.74 21.17
N PHE A 188 -23.92 -3.01 21.12
CA PHE A 188 -24.98 -2.03 21.40
C PHE A 188 -24.86 -0.75 20.54
N ASP A 189 -24.81 -0.92 19.22
CA ASP A 189 -24.68 0.20 18.26
C ASP A 189 -23.48 1.13 18.55
N SER A 190 -22.32 0.51 18.83
CA SER A 190 -21.05 1.19 19.16
C SER A 190 -21.03 1.92 20.51
N LEU A 191 -21.98 1.63 21.41
CA LEU A 191 -21.94 2.13 22.78
C LEU A 191 -20.78 1.52 23.58
N MET A 192 -20.39 0.29 23.25
CA MET A 192 -19.30 -0.43 23.91
C MET A 192 -18.40 -1.12 22.88
N THR A 193 -17.11 -0.80 22.90
CA THR A 193 -16.08 -1.49 22.12
C THR A 193 -15.27 -2.41 23.03
N TYR A 194 -15.06 -3.64 22.64
CA TYR A 194 -14.23 -4.59 23.37
C TYR A 194 -13.02 -5.05 22.55
N ASN A 195 -11.92 -5.30 23.24
CA ASN A 195 -10.69 -5.83 22.69
C ASN A 195 -10.16 -6.91 23.62
N LEU A 196 -9.97 -8.12 23.10
CA LEU A 196 -9.36 -9.23 23.81
C LEU A 196 -8.16 -9.72 23.00
N ALA A 197 -6.96 -9.57 23.53
CA ALA A 197 -5.72 -9.93 22.85
C ALA A 197 -4.93 -10.96 23.64
N ILE A 198 -4.31 -11.90 22.92
CA ILE A 198 -3.26 -12.79 23.39
C ILE A 198 -2.04 -12.48 22.54
N MET A 199 -0.98 -12.02 23.18
CA MET A 199 0.24 -11.52 22.54
C MET A 199 1.46 -12.16 23.20
N ASN A 200 2.59 -12.17 22.48
CA ASN A 200 3.87 -12.69 23.01
C ASN A 200 4.41 -11.83 24.14
#